data_d697cf9bda8a212b9f41e1f504a1c58e
#
_entry.id   d697cf9bda8a212b9f41e1f504a1c58e
#
_cell.length_a   1.000
_cell.length_b   1.000
_cell.length_c   1.000
_cell.angle_alpha   90.00
_cell.angle_beta   90.00
_cell.angle_gamma   90.00
#
_symmetry.space_group_name_H-M   'P 1'
#
loop_
_entity.id
_entity.type
_entity.pdbx_description
1 polymer ?
#
loop_
_entity_poly.entity_id
_entity_poly.type
_entity_poly.pdbx_seq_one_letter_code
_entity_poly.pdbx_strand_id
1 'polypeptide(L)'
;QEAGLGLEPGGLINVGSEWELRHYGPEHVVRTSTRGLDLSREAEALVAVNAAGFPVPRFVEQLEPSSIVMERLDGPTMLEDLTSRPWTLSKHAKNLARLHRALGAVAAPSHWERVSEGESVVHLDLHPGNIKISSRGPVVLNWSRSARGSSAFDAAVTYVILRTGVS
;
A
#
# COMPACT_ATOMS: atom_id res chain seq x y z
N GLN A 1 15.92 -8.66 20.45
CA GLN A 1 14.74 -7.98 21.02
C GLN A 1 14.95 -6.48 20.83
N GLU A 2 14.51 -5.94 19.69
CA GLU A 2 14.39 -4.50 19.55
C GLU A 2 13.19 -4.08 20.41
N ALA A 3 13.45 -3.20 21.38
CA ALA A 3 12.39 -2.59 22.18
C ALA A 3 11.52 -1.77 21.23
N GLY A 4 10.24 -2.08 21.14
CA GLY A 4 9.27 -1.27 20.40
C GLY A 4 9.36 0.20 20.82
N LEU A 5 8.89 1.11 19.98
CA LEU A 5 8.99 2.56 20.21
C LEU A 5 8.35 3.02 21.53
N GLY A 6 7.63 2.14 22.22
CA GLY A 6 7.01 2.43 23.53
C GLY A 6 6.00 3.58 23.50
N LEU A 7 5.47 3.88 22.32
CA LEU A 7 4.48 4.94 22.11
C LEU A 7 3.06 4.38 22.19
N GLU A 8 2.14 5.20 22.64
CA GLU A 8 0.71 4.86 22.60
C GLU A 8 0.07 5.42 21.33
N PRO A 9 -0.94 4.74 20.78
CA PRO A 9 -1.71 5.27 19.66
C PRO A 9 -2.36 6.59 20.02
N GLY A 10 -2.14 7.61 19.18
CA GLY A 10 -2.67 8.95 19.34
C GLY A 10 -4.02 9.15 18.64
N GLY A 11 -4.27 10.40 18.23
CA GLY A 11 -5.50 10.80 17.57
C GLY A 11 -5.77 10.04 16.27
N LEU A 12 -7.06 9.82 15.98
CA LEU A 12 -7.53 9.19 14.76
C LEU A 12 -7.22 10.07 13.54
N ILE A 13 -6.66 9.49 12.48
CA ILE A 13 -6.37 10.15 11.20
C ILE A 13 -7.46 9.81 10.19
N ASN A 14 -7.78 8.52 10.04
CA ASN A 14 -8.72 8.05 9.04
C ASN A 14 -9.35 6.71 9.46
N VAL A 15 -10.55 6.44 8.94
CA VAL A 15 -11.27 5.19 9.13
C VAL A 15 -11.74 4.70 7.77
N GLY A 16 -11.31 3.47 7.42
CA GLY A 16 -11.90 2.71 6.32
C GLY A 16 -12.96 1.74 6.83
N SER A 17 -13.58 0.99 5.93
CA SER A 17 -14.60 -0.01 6.29
C SER A 17 -14.01 -1.17 7.12
N GLU A 18 -12.74 -1.47 6.98
CA GLU A 18 -12.09 -2.63 7.58
C GLU A 18 -10.84 -2.27 8.41
N TRP A 19 -10.47 -0.99 8.48
CA TRP A 19 -9.28 -0.53 9.17
C TRP A 19 -9.43 0.89 9.70
N GLU A 20 -8.62 1.22 10.69
CA GLU A 20 -8.42 2.58 11.18
C GLU A 20 -6.94 2.95 11.17
N LEU A 21 -6.65 4.23 11.03
CA LEU A 21 -5.32 4.80 11.04
C LEU A 21 -5.22 5.86 12.14
N ARG A 22 -4.24 5.71 13.03
CA ARG A 22 -3.98 6.66 14.12
C ARG A 22 -2.55 7.14 14.09
N HIS A 23 -2.30 8.31 14.65
CA HIS A 23 -0.93 8.75 14.92
C HIS A 23 -0.21 7.79 15.85
N TYR A 24 1.08 7.59 15.62
CA TYR A 24 1.97 6.82 16.49
C TYR A 24 3.29 7.57 16.62
N GLY A 25 3.32 8.55 17.52
CA GLY A 25 4.39 9.55 17.56
C GLY A 25 4.36 10.52 16.37
N PRO A 26 5.41 11.32 16.18
CA PRO A 26 5.44 12.39 15.19
C PRO A 26 5.62 11.89 13.74
N GLU A 27 6.30 10.78 13.55
CA GLU A 27 6.73 10.31 12.22
C GLU A 27 6.10 8.99 11.77
N HIS A 28 5.26 8.39 12.62
CA HIS A 28 4.65 7.10 12.35
C HIS A 28 3.13 7.13 12.49
N VAL A 29 2.52 6.10 11.93
CA VAL A 29 1.10 5.79 12.08
C VAL A 29 0.93 4.33 12.43
N VAL A 30 -0.10 4.01 13.19
CA VAL A 30 -0.55 2.66 13.41
C VAL A 30 -1.81 2.40 12.59
N ARG A 31 -1.78 1.32 11.82
CA ARG A 31 -2.92 0.80 11.08
C ARG A 31 -3.45 -0.42 11.82
N THR A 32 -4.72 -0.40 12.17
CA THR A 32 -5.38 -1.48 12.90
C THR A 32 -6.58 -1.99 12.09
N SER A 33 -6.74 -3.31 11.98
CA SER A 33 -7.94 -3.89 11.41
C SER A 33 -9.11 -3.77 12.41
N THR A 34 -10.20 -3.15 11.98
CA THR A 34 -11.43 -3.04 12.79
C THR A 34 -12.18 -4.37 12.91
N ARG A 35 -11.80 -5.35 12.09
CA ARG A 35 -12.37 -6.70 12.07
C ARG A 35 -11.45 -7.75 12.70
N GLY A 36 -10.33 -7.34 13.28
CA GLY A 36 -9.37 -8.25 13.89
C GLY A 36 -8.61 -9.14 12.89
N LEU A 37 -8.53 -8.73 11.61
CA LEU A 37 -7.79 -9.48 10.59
C LEU A 37 -6.29 -9.41 10.87
N ASP A 38 -5.59 -10.50 10.64
CA ASP A 38 -4.14 -10.58 10.75
C ASP A 38 -3.46 -9.78 9.63
N LEU A 39 -2.66 -8.80 9.99
CA LEU A 39 -1.91 -7.93 9.08
C LEU A 39 -0.46 -8.39 8.84
N SER A 40 -0.06 -9.57 9.32
CA SER A 40 1.30 -10.09 9.14
C SER A 40 1.68 -10.21 7.66
N ARG A 41 0.72 -10.56 6.80
CA ARG A 41 0.92 -10.61 5.36
C ARG A 41 1.22 -9.23 4.77
N GLU A 42 0.52 -8.21 5.23
CA GLU A 42 0.77 -6.83 4.81
C GLU A 42 2.13 -6.34 5.30
N ALA A 43 2.49 -6.63 6.55
CA ALA A 43 3.80 -6.31 7.11
C ALA A 43 4.93 -6.97 6.29
N GLU A 44 4.79 -8.25 5.98
CA GLU A 44 5.74 -8.97 5.12
C GLU A 44 5.86 -8.34 3.72
N ALA A 45 4.73 -7.97 3.12
CA ALA A 45 4.73 -7.32 1.82
C ALA A 45 5.47 -5.98 1.84
N LEU A 46 5.21 -5.14 2.84
CA LEU A 46 5.91 -3.86 3.00
C LEU A 46 7.43 -4.05 3.09
N VAL A 47 7.89 -5.03 3.87
CA VAL A 47 9.32 -5.34 4.01
C VAL A 47 9.91 -5.83 2.69
N ALA A 48 9.27 -6.80 2.03
CA ALA A 48 9.78 -7.41 0.81
C ALA A 48 9.85 -6.41 -0.35
N VAL A 49 8.82 -5.60 -0.53
CA VAL A 49 8.75 -4.64 -1.65
C VAL A 49 9.66 -3.45 -1.41
N ASN A 50 9.78 -2.99 -0.15
CA ASN A 50 10.74 -1.94 0.23
C ASN A 50 12.19 -2.39 -0.01
N ALA A 51 12.52 -3.63 0.33
CA ALA A 51 13.86 -4.20 0.09
C ALA A 51 14.22 -4.24 -1.40
N ALA A 52 13.23 -4.36 -2.29
CA ALA A 52 13.40 -4.29 -3.74
C ALA A 52 13.47 -2.85 -4.28
N GLY A 53 13.38 -1.83 -3.43
CA GLY A 53 13.41 -0.42 -3.82
C GLY A 53 12.09 0.14 -4.35
N PHE A 54 10.99 -0.58 -4.21
CA PHE A 54 9.67 -0.11 -4.63
C PHE A 54 9.09 0.87 -3.59
N PRO A 55 8.40 1.96 -4.00
CA PRO A 55 7.92 3.00 -3.09
C PRO A 55 6.71 2.55 -2.27
N VAL A 56 6.94 2.25 -1.01
CA VAL A 56 5.94 1.87 0.01
C VAL A 56 6.21 2.63 1.30
N PRO A 57 5.25 2.74 2.22
CA PRO A 57 5.53 3.17 3.59
C PRO A 57 6.53 2.21 4.23
N ARG A 58 7.52 2.73 4.93
CA ARG A 58 8.47 1.87 5.66
C ARG A 58 7.75 1.20 6.83
N PHE A 59 7.80 -0.12 6.85
CA PHE A 59 7.36 -0.90 8.00
C PHE A 59 8.28 -0.66 9.19
N VAL A 60 7.71 -0.50 10.37
CA VAL A 60 8.46 -0.28 11.62
C VAL A 60 8.35 -1.50 12.53
N GLU A 61 7.15 -1.83 12.96
CA GLU A 61 6.89 -2.97 13.84
C GLU A 61 5.44 -3.45 13.74
N GLN A 62 5.20 -4.66 14.19
CA GLN A 62 3.85 -5.20 14.39
C GLN A 62 3.57 -5.24 15.90
N LEU A 63 2.57 -4.47 16.36
CA LEU A 63 2.22 -4.40 17.78
C LEU A 63 1.40 -5.63 18.19
N GLU A 64 0.44 -5.99 17.35
CA GLU A 64 -0.46 -7.13 17.50
C GLU A 64 -0.72 -7.73 16.11
N PRO A 65 -1.24 -8.95 15.99
CA PRO A 65 -1.58 -9.52 14.69
C PRO A 65 -2.44 -8.59 13.81
N SER A 66 -3.34 -7.81 14.42
CA SER A 66 -4.23 -6.88 13.74
C SER A 66 -3.73 -5.44 13.66
N SER A 67 -2.50 -5.13 14.09
CA SER A 67 -1.97 -3.76 14.17
C SER A 67 -0.52 -3.66 13.74
N ILE A 68 -0.25 -2.83 12.74
CA ILE A 68 1.11 -2.55 12.23
C ILE A 68 1.44 -1.08 12.32
N VAL A 69 2.69 -0.78 12.64
CA VAL A 69 3.26 0.57 12.65
C VAL A 69 4.07 0.78 11.38
N MET A 70 3.87 1.90 10.75
CA MET A 70 4.57 2.27 9.51
C MET A 70 4.82 3.77 9.45
N GLU A 71 5.64 4.17 8.50
CA GLU A 71 5.95 5.57 8.17
C GLU A 71 4.67 6.38 7.96
N ARG A 72 4.63 7.58 8.56
CA ARG A 72 3.61 8.58 8.23
C ARG A 72 3.97 9.28 6.93
N LEU A 73 3.03 9.34 6.01
CA LEU A 73 3.18 10.03 4.74
C LEU A 73 2.24 11.23 4.68
N ASP A 74 2.77 12.38 4.34
CA ASP A 74 2.00 13.59 4.09
C ASP A 74 1.63 13.70 2.60
N GLY A 75 0.64 14.51 2.29
CA GLY A 75 0.15 14.76 0.94
C GLY A 75 -1.16 14.04 0.63
N PRO A 76 -1.81 14.37 -0.50
CA PRO A 76 -3.06 13.77 -0.93
C PRO A 76 -2.84 12.38 -1.51
N THR A 77 -3.91 11.59 -1.62
CA THR A 77 -3.93 10.45 -2.53
C THR A 77 -3.92 10.95 -3.99
N MET A 78 -3.52 10.08 -4.91
CA MET A 78 -3.59 10.40 -6.36
C MET A 78 -5.05 10.68 -6.78
N LEU A 79 -6.02 10.00 -6.16
CA LEU A 79 -7.45 10.22 -6.43
C LEU A 79 -7.89 11.62 -5.99
N GLU A 80 -7.52 12.04 -4.78
CA GLU A 80 -7.80 13.40 -4.28
C GLU A 80 -7.15 14.47 -5.15
N ASP A 81 -5.90 14.23 -5.58
CA ASP A 81 -5.19 15.13 -6.48
C ASP A 81 -5.87 15.23 -7.86
N LEU A 82 -6.29 14.10 -8.44
CA LEU A 82 -7.04 14.08 -9.70
C LEU A 82 -8.39 14.79 -9.58
N THR A 83 -9.09 14.65 -8.47
CA THR A 83 -10.38 15.29 -8.22
C THR A 83 -10.24 16.81 -8.12
N SER A 84 -9.22 17.28 -7.43
CA SER A 84 -8.97 18.72 -7.25
C SER A 84 -8.25 19.36 -8.44
N ARG A 85 -7.44 18.59 -9.17
CA ARG A 85 -6.62 19.05 -10.30
C ARG A 85 -6.71 18.11 -11.51
N PRO A 86 -7.86 18.03 -12.20
CA PRO A 86 -8.10 17.04 -13.27
C PRO A 86 -7.13 17.16 -14.45
N TRP A 87 -6.49 18.32 -14.65
CA TRP A 87 -5.44 18.49 -15.66
C TRP A 87 -4.18 17.68 -15.38
N THR A 88 -4.02 17.10 -14.18
CA THR A 88 -2.89 16.21 -13.83
C THR A 88 -3.07 14.77 -14.31
N LEU A 89 -4.19 14.44 -14.96
CA LEU A 89 -4.53 13.08 -15.38
C LEU A 89 -3.41 12.41 -16.17
N SER A 90 -2.85 13.10 -17.17
CA SER A 90 -1.77 12.53 -17.99
C SER A 90 -0.51 12.20 -17.17
N LYS A 91 -0.17 13.05 -16.20
CA LYS A 91 0.94 12.82 -15.28
C LYS A 91 0.70 11.58 -14.41
N HIS A 92 -0.50 11.47 -13.84
CA HIS A 92 -0.85 10.36 -12.95
C HIS A 92 -1.03 9.04 -13.70
N ALA A 93 -1.54 9.06 -14.92
CA ALA A 93 -1.59 7.89 -15.79
C ALA A 93 -0.18 7.33 -16.06
N LYS A 94 0.79 8.20 -16.33
CA LYS A 94 2.19 7.82 -16.51
C LYS A 94 2.79 7.27 -15.20
N ASN A 95 2.50 7.88 -14.06
CA ASN A 95 2.94 7.40 -12.75
C ASN A 95 2.39 6.00 -12.46
N LEU A 96 1.10 5.78 -12.68
CA LEU A 96 0.47 4.47 -12.49
C LEU A 96 1.10 3.39 -13.38
N ALA A 97 1.34 3.71 -14.65
CA ALA A 97 2.01 2.79 -15.57
C ALA A 97 3.45 2.46 -15.15
N ARG A 98 4.19 3.45 -14.63
CA ARG A 98 5.56 3.23 -14.08
C ARG A 98 5.53 2.35 -12.84
N LEU A 99 4.57 2.56 -11.95
CA LEU A 99 4.41 1.74 -10.74
C LEU A 99 4.10 0.29 -11.10
N HIS A 100 3.19 0.03 -12.03
CA HIS A 100 2.93 -1.34 -12.52
C HIS A 100 4.16 -1.99 -13.12
N ARG A 101 4.90 -1.26 -13.94
CA ARG A 101 6.14 -1.77 -14.55
C ARG A 101 7.20 -2.07 -13.50
N ALA A 102 7.40 -1.17 -12.55
CA ALA A 102 8.37 -1.36 -11.47
C ALA A 102 7.98 -2.54 -10.57
N LEU A 103 6.71 -2.70 -10.22
CA LEU A 103 6.22 -3.80 -9.40
C LEU A 103 6.37 -5.14 -10.13
N GLY A 104 6.13 -5.18 -11.44
CA GLY A 104 6.31 -6.36 -12.26
C GLY A 104 7.77 -6.89 -12.32
N ALA A 105 8.74 -6.04 -11.96
CA ALA A 105 10.14 -6.43 -11.84
C ALA A 105 10.52 -6.95 -10.43
N VAL A 106 9.63 -6.87 -9.45
CA VAL A 106 9.86 -7.35 -8.08
C VAL A 106 9.48 -8.82 -8.00
N ALA A 107 10.44 -9.69 -7.70
CA ALA A 107 10.17 -11.11 -7.47
C ALA A 107 9.40 -11.30 -6.16
N ALA A 108 8.30 -12.04 -6.22
CA ALA A 108 7.53 -12.37 -5.02
C ALA A 108 8.21 -13.51 -4.24
N PRO A 109 8.12 -13.51 -2.89
CA PRO A 109 8.52 -14.65 -2.09
C PRO A 109 7.83 -15.95 -2.57
N SER A 110 8.57 -17.05 -2.65
CA SER A 110 8.07 -18.31 -3.22
C SER A 110 6.90 -18.93 -2.44
N HIS A 111 6.79 -18.61 -1.15
CA HIS A 111 5.73 -19.11 -0.27
C HIS A 111 4.43 -18.30 -0.37
N TRP A 112 4.43 -17.18 -1.10
CA TRP A 112 3.21 -16.41 -1.30
C TRP A 112 2.22 -17.15 -2.20
N GLU A 113 0.93 -16.93 -1.91
CA GLU A 113 -0.14 -17.47 -2.72
C GLU A 113 0.01 -17.06 -4.19
N ARG A 114 -0.08 -18.03 -5.09
CA ARG A 114 -0.06 -17.79 -6.53
C ARG A 114 -1.49 -17.58 -7.04
N VAL A 115 -1.73 -16.44 -7.64
CA VAL A 115 -3.06 -16.06 -8.19
C VAL A 115 -3.12 -16.10 -9.72
N SER A 116 -1.95 -16.15 -10.38
CA SER A 116 -1.84 -16.27 -11.84
C SER A 116 -0.48 -16.80 -12.22
N GLU A 117 -0.27 -17.08 -13.51
CA GLU A 117 1.06 -17.36 -14.06
C GLU A 117 2.01 -16.20 -13.76
N GLY A 118 3.28 -16.49 -13.43
CA GLY A 118 4.30 -15.49 -13.13
C GLY A 118 4.81 -15.53 -11.70
N GLU A 119 5.92 -14.85 -11.47
CA GLU A 119 6.67 -14.87 -10.21
C GLU A 119 6.84 -13.47 -9.60
N SER A 120 6.14 -12.48 -10.14
CA SER A 120 6.22 -11.10 -9.63
C SER A 120 5.28 -10.87 -8.45
N VAL A 121 5.58 -9.86 -7.66
CA VAL A 121 4.61 -9.30 -6.72
C VAL A 121 3.47 -8.67 -7.49
N VAL A 122 2.24 -9.02 -7.12
CA VAL A 122 1.02 -8.37 -7.58
C VAL A 122 0.31 -7.72 -6.39
N HIS A 123 -0.23 -6.53 -6.60
CA HIS A 123 -0.90 -5.75 -5.54
C HIS A 123 -2.37 -6.10 -5.41
N LEU A 124 -3.05 -6.30 -6.52
CA LEU A 124 -4.47 -6.65 -6.69
C LEU A 124 -5.48 -5.57 -6.25
N ASP A 125 -4.99 -4.39 -5.91
CA ASP A 125 -5.83 -3.24 -5.54
C ASP A 125 -5.12 -1.90 -5.88
N LEU A 126 -4.29 -1.91 -6.93
CA LEU A 126 -3.49 -0.75 -7.33
C LEU A 126 -4.34 0.23 -8.16
N HIS A 127 -4.87 1.23 -7.48
CA HIS A 127 -5.67 2.30 -8.05
C HIS A 127 -5.33 3.65 -7.39
N PRO A 128 -5.75 4.79 -7.96
CA PRO A 128 -5.39 6.12 -7.46
C PRO A 128 -5.71 6.39 -5.99
N GLY A 129 -6.71 5.74 -5.40
CA GLY A 129 -7.05 5.84 -3.98
C GLY A 129 -6.02 5.18 -3.07
N ASN A 130 -5.22 4.24 -3.58
CA ASN A 130 -4.15 3.54 -2.85
C ASN A 130 -2.75 4.05 -3.20
N ILE A 131 -2.64 5.23 -3.80
CA ILE A 131 -1.35 5.87 -4.12
C ILE A 131 -1.32 7.24 -3.45
N LYS A 132 -0.38 7.45 -2.54
CA LYS A 132 -0.14 8.72 -1.87
C LYS A 132 0.86 9.55 -2.66
N ILE A 133 0.56 10.81 -2.91
CA ILE A 133 1.49 11.76 -3.54
C ILE A 133 2.25 12.47 -2.43
N SER A 134 3.34 11.86 -2.01
CA SER A 134 4.19 12.35 -0.92
C SER A 134 5.31 13.27 -1.42
N SER A 135 6.06 13.85 -0.48
CA SER A 135 7.25 14.66 -0.78
C SER A 135 8.34 13.88 -1.55
N ARG A 136 8.38 12.57 -1.42
CA ARG A 136 9.30 11.68 -2.16
C ARG A 136 8.68 11.04 -3.42
N GLY A 137 7.54 11.55 -3.86
CA GLY A 137 6.80 11.05 -5.03
C GLY A 137 5.67 10.08 -4.69
N PRO A 138 5.14 9.37 -5.69
CA PRO A 138 4.08 8.39 -5.48
C PRO A 138 4.53 7.23 -4.60
N VAL A 139 3.71 6.90 -3.59
CA VAL A 139 3.93 5.79 -2.65
C VAL A 139 2.68 4.92 -2.63
N VAL A 140 2.84 3.62 -2.79
CA VAL A 140 1.72 2.68 -2.86
C VAL A 140 1.36 2.16 -1.47
N LEU A 141 0.08 2.24 -1.15
CA LEU A 141 -0.51 1.85 0.14
C LEU A 141 -1.34 0.56 0.00
N ASN A 142 -1.74 0.00 1.14
CA ASN A 142 -2.72 -1.08 1.24
C ASN A 142 -2.30 -2.38 0.56
N TRP A 143 -1.34 -3.07 1.15
CA TRP A 143 -0.74 -4.30 0.63
C TRP A 143 -1.40 -5.59 1.12
N SER A 144 -2.58 -5.49 1.72
CA SER A 144 -3.29 -6.63 2.33
C SER A 144 -3.66 -7.74 1.34
N ARG A 145 -3.83 -7.41 0.05
CA ARG A 145 -4.19 -8.36 -1.01
C ARG A 145 -3.00 -8.85 -1.83
N SER A 146 -1.79 -8.41 -1.53
CA SER A 146 -0.60 -8.77 -2.30
C SER A 146 -0.40 -10.27 -2.41
N ALA A 147 0.03 -10.72 -3.58
CA ALA A 147 0.22 -12.13 -3.92
C ALA A 147 1.33 -12.30 -4.94
N ARG A 148 1.53 -13.52 -5.41
CA ARG A 148 2.46 -13.86 -6.49
C ARG A 148 1.69 -14.08 -7.79
N GLY A 149 2.15 -13.47 -8.87
CA GLY A 149 1.49 -13.61 -10.17
C GLY A 149 2.20 -12.84 -11.29
N SER A 150 1.49 -12.56 -12.36
CA SER A 150 2.01 -11.77 -13.47
C SER A 150 1.61 -10.29 -13.36
N SER A 151 2.50 -9.40 -13.83
CA SER A 151 2.19 -7.98 -13.92
C SER A 151 1.01 -7.68 -14.85
N ALA A 152 0.80 -8.50 -15.86
CA ALA A 152 -0.35 -8.38 -16.76
C ALA A 152 -1.68 -8.66 -16.05
N PHE A 153 -1.72 -9.64 -15.15
CA PHE A 153 -2.88 -9.93 -14.32
C PHE A 153 -3.19 -8.76 -13.37
N ASP A 154 -2.16 -8.24 -12.70
CA ASP A 154 -2.30 -7.08 -11.80
C ASP A 154 -2.80 -5.83 -12.54
N ALA A 155 -2.26 -5.56 -13.73
CA ALA A 155 -2.73 -4.46 -14.59
C ALA A 155 -4.18 -4.66 -15.05
N ALA A 156 -4.59 -5.88 -15.36
CA ALA A 156 -5.98 -6.19 -15.71
C ALA A 156 -6.93 -5.95 -14.52
N VAL A 157 -6.54 -6.31 -13.31
CA VAL A 157 -7.30 -6.00 -12.09
C VAL A 157 -7.45 -4.49 -11.91
N THR A 158 -6.37 -3.73 -12.05
CA THR A 158 -6.41 -2.26 -12.02
C THR A 158 -7.37 -1.70 -13.08
N TYR A 159 -7.33 -2.21 -14.30
CA TYR A 159 -8.23 -1.78 -15.35
C TYR A 159 -9.70 -2.00 -14.98
N VAL A 160 -10.03 -3.17 -14.43
CA VAL A 160 -11.40 -3.46 -13.98
C VAL A 160 -11.82 -2.50 -12.87
N ILE A 161 -10.98 -2.24 -11.87
CA ILE A 161 -11.27 -1.30 -10.79
C ILE A 161 -11.56 0.11 -11.35
N LEU A 162 -10.71 0.59 -12.27
CA LEU A 162 -10.89 1.91 -12.87
C LEU A 162 -12.18 2.01 -13.72
N ARG A 163 -12.61 0.91 -14.32
CA ARG A 163 -13.85 0.86 -15.12
C ARG A 163 -15.13 0.77 -14.30
N THR A 164 -15.06 0.08 -13.16
CA THR A 164 -16.23 -0.15 -12.29
C THR A 164 -16.38 0.90 -11.19
N GLY A 165 -15.37 1.71 -11.00
CA GLY A 165 -15.27 2.67 -9.91
C GLY A 165 -14.60 2.08 -8.67
N VAL A 166 -14.01 2.97 -7.88
CA VAL A 166 -13.42 2.62 -6.58
C VAL A 166 -14.55 2.67 -5.55
N SER A 167 -14.91 1.54 -5.02
CA SER A 167 -15.92 1.42 -3.95
C SER A 167 -15.32 1.76 -2.60
#